data_a66e7d095351b4adceb6ba90968b95b0
#
_entry.id   a66e7d095351b4adceb6ba90968b95b0
#
_cell.length_a   1.000
_cell.length_b   1.000
_cell.length_c   1.000
_cell.angle_alpha   90.00
_cell.angle_beta   90.00
_cell.angle_gamma   90.00
#
_symmetry.space_group_name_H-M   'P 1'
#
loop_
_entity.id
_entity.type
_entity.pdbx_description
1 polymer ?
#
loop_
_entity_poly.entity_id
_entity_poly.type
_entity_poly.pdbx_seq_one_letter_code
_entity_poly.pdbx_strand_id
1 'polypeptide(L)'
;QIHHAAPLIESIVKTVQELQPDIIAVTGDMTDGMVAQLSAQLAPLAQLKGKYGQYFVTGNHEYYTDTPENWLAHWAQLGFTTLQNQHQVLSINGAPLVIAGVHDYHSGKRHAAHVCSPQLALRDAPDATTILLAHHPDTAYLTDDVRVDLQLSGHTHGGQYFPGTLLVRWVHKFNIGLSRYRNGWVYVN
;
A
#
# COMPACT_ATOMS: atom_id res chain seq x y z
N GLN A 1 -25.91 1.02 -5.00
CA GLN A 1 -24.81 1.81 -5.64
C GLN A 1 -23.62 0.95 -6.05
N ILE A 2 -23.68 -0.36 -5.83
CA ILE A 2 -22.59 -1.33 -6.11
C ILE A 2 -22.37 -1.57 -7.62
N HIS A 3 -23.34 -1.27 -8.47
CA HIS A 3 -23.26 -1.53 -9.91
C HIS A 3 -22.36 -0.59 -10.72
N HIS A 4 -21.82 0.47 -10.12
CA HIS A 4 -20.99 1.45 -10.84
C HIS A 4 -19.47 1.30 -10.62
N ALA A 5 -19.02 0.40 -9.75
CA ALA A 5 -17.59 0.23 -9.47
C ALA A 5 -16.85 -0.54 -10.59
N ALA A 6 -17.48 -1.52 -11.20
CA ALA A 6 -16.82 -2.34 -12.23
C ALA A 6 -16.30 -1.54 -13.45
N PRO A 7 -17.07 -0.62 -14.06
CA PRO A 7 -16.56 0.19 -15.17
C PRO A 7 -15.40 1.10 -14.78
N LEU A 8 -15.39 1.61 -13.53
CA LEU A 8 -14.28 2.40 -13.01
C LEU A 8 -13.02 1.54 -12.87
N ILE A 9 -13.15 0.35 -12.30
CA ILE A 9 -12.03 -0.58 -12.14
C ILE A 9 -11.46 -1.00 -13.50
N GLU A 10 -12.30 -1.30 -14.48
CA GLU A 10 -11.87 -1.61 -15.85
C GLU A 10 -11.11 -0.43 -16.49
N SER A 11 -11.59 0.80 -16.28
CA SER A 11 -10.91 2.00 -16.74
C SER A 11 -9.55 2.18 -16.08
N ILE A 12 -9.45 1.94 -14.77
CA ILE A 12 -8.18 1.98 -14.04
C ILE A 12 -7.22 0.93 -14.59
N VAL A 13 -7.68 -0.31 -14.75
CA VAL A 13 -6.86 -1.41 -15.30
C VAL A 13 -6.32 -1.03 -16.67
N LYS A 14 -7.18 -0.54 -17.57
CA LYS A 14 -6.78 -0.10 -18.91
C LYS A 14 -5.69 0.98 -18.84
N THR A 15 -5.93 2.03 -18.04
CA THR A 15 -4.98 3.14 -17.86
C THR A 15 -3.63 2.67 -17.35
N VAL A 16 -3.63 1.79 -16.32
CA VAL A 16 -2.39 1.26 -15.74
C VAL A 16 -1.64 0.38 -16.75
N GLN A 17 -2.36 -0.45 -17.51
CA GLN A 17 -1.73 -1.27 -18.56
C GLN A 17 -1.11 -0.44 -19.69
N GLU A 18 -1.78 0.65 -20.10
CA GLU A 18 -1.24 1.57 -21.10
C GLU A 18 0.08 2.23 -20.65
N LEU A 19 0.26 2.43 -19.35
CA LEU A 19 1.50 2.96 -18.77
C LEU A 19 2.66 1.95 -18.77
N GLN A 20 2.39 0.66 -18.96
CA GLN A 20 3.38 -0.43 -18.90
C GLN A 20 4.30 -0.35 -17.67
N PRO A 21 3.75 -0.32 -16.44
CA PRO A 21 4.54 -0.06 -15.24
C PRO A 21 5.55 -1.17 -14.97
N ASP A 22 6.72 -0.79 -14.49
CA ASP A 22 7.72 -1.75 -14.01
C ASP A 22 7.25 -2.43 -12.71
N ILE A 23 6.67 -1.68 -11.80
CA ILE A 23 6.15 -2.16 -10.51
C ILE A 23 4.78 -1.52 -10.27
N ILE A 24 3.84 -2.31 -9.78
CA ILE A 24 2.54 -1.83 -9.31
C ILE A 24 2.51 -1.95 -7.78
N ALA A 25 2.20 -0.85 -7.11
CA ALA A 25 2.07 -0.82 -5.66
C ALA A 25 0.66 -0.34 -5.27
N VAL A 26 -0.04 -1.17 -4.50
CA VAL A 26 -1.35 -0.87 -3.92
C VAL A 26 -1.17 -0.67 -2.42
N THR A 27 -1.40 0.55 -1.97
CA THR A 27 -1.13 0.97 -0.59
C THR A 27 -2.33 0.85 0.36
N GLY A 28 -3.24 -0.10 0.11
CA GLY A 28 -4.37 -0.41 0.98
C GLY A 28 -5.63 0.41 0.71
N ASP A 29 -6.68 0.15 1.51
CA ASP A 29 -8.01 0.78 1.43
C ASP A 29 -8.69 0.61 0.06
N MET A 30 -8.50 -0.55 -0.55
CA MET A 30 -9.14 -0.86 -1.84
C MET A 30 -10.57 -1.36 -1.68
N THR A 31 -11.02 -1.59 -0.46
CA THR A 31 -12.27 -2.29 -0.19
C THR A 31 -13.03 -1.68 0.98
N ASP A 32 -14.35 -1.63 0.81
CA ASP A 32 -15.30 -1.16 1.82
C ASP A 32 -16.48 -2.14 1.91
N GLY A 33 -16.16 -3.40 2.22
CA GLY A 33 -17.12 -4.50 2.28
C GLY A 33 -16.45 -5.85 2.48
N MET A 34 -17.19 -6.94 2.33
CA MET A 34 -16.67 -8.30 2.43
C MET A 34 -16.21 -8.84 1.08
N VAL A 35 -15.22 -9.73 1.08
CA VAL A 35 -14.72 -10.41 -0.13
C VAL A 35 -15.87 -11.05 -0.92
N ALA A 36 -16.79 -11.73 -0.24
CA ALA A 36 -17.95 -12.37 -0.88
C ALA A 36 -18.84 -11.39 -1.67
N GLN A 37 -18.83 -10.12 -1.31
CA GLN A 37 -19.65 -9.08 -1.96
C GLN A 37 -18.92 -8.38 -3.10
N LEU A 38 -17.60 -8.22 -2.97
CA LEU A 38 -16.81 -7.35 -3.84
C LEU A 38 -15.90 -8.09 -4.82
N SER A 39 -15.63 -9.39 -4.59
CA SER A 39 -14.70 -10.18 -5.41
C SER A 39 -14.98 -10.12 -6.91
N ALA A 40 -16.25 -10.21 -7.31
CA ALA A 40 -16.63 -10.15 -8.72
C ALA A 40 -16.31 -8.78 -9.37
N GLN A 41 -16.45 -7.70 -8.61
CA GLN A 41 -16.16 -6.35 -9.08
C GLN A 41 -14.66 -6.09 -9.17
N LEU A 42 -13.86 -6.70 -8.29
CA LEU A 42 -12.41 -6.58 -8.25
C LEU A 42 -11.70 -7.52 -9.23
N ALA A 43 -12.41 -8.50 -9.79
CA ALA A 43 -11.83 -9.49 -10.71
C ALA A 43 -11.01 -8.88 -11.88
N PRO A 44 -11.38 -7.73 -12.49
CA PRO A 44 -10.56 -7.14 -13.54
C PRO A 44 -9.14 -6.76 -13.09
N LEU A 45 -8.90 -6.51 -11.80
CA LEU A 45 -7.57 -6.20 -11.26
C LEU A 45 -6.57 -7.36 -11.44
N ALA A 46 -7.03 -8.59 -11.65
CA ALA A 46 -6.18 -9.73 -11.99
C ALA A 46 -5.43 -9.54 -13.34
N GLN A 47 -5.87 -8.62 -14.17
CA GLN A 47 -5.21 -8.28 -15.44
C GLN A 47 -3.99 -7.38 -15.25
N LEU A 48 -3.87 -6.70 -14.11
CA LEU A 48 -2.74 -5.83 -13.82
C LEU A 48 -1.44 -6.64 -13.76
N LYS A 49 -0.43 -6.18 -14.51
CA LYS A 49 0.89 -6.80 -14.57
C LYS A 49 1.97 -5.73 -14.55
N GLY A 50 2.75 -5.70 -13.46
CA GLY A 50 4.01 -4.99 -13.43
C GLY A 50 5.14 -5.90 -13.93
N LYS A 51 6.10 -5.35 -14.66
CA LYS A 51 7.26 -6.10 -15.18
C LYS A 51 8.02 -6.85 -14.08
N TYR A 52 8.15 -6.24 -12.91
CA TYR A 52 8.83 -6.80 -11.73
C TYR A 52 7.85 -7.13 -10.58
N GLY A 53 6.55 -7.15 -10.88
CA GLY A 53 5.52 -7.58 -9.96
C GLY A 53 4.53 -6.50 -9.53
N GLN A 54 3.49 -6.96 -8.87
CA GLN A 54 2.46 -6.15 -8.25
C GLN A 54 2.36 -6.51 -6.77
N TYR A 55 2.33 -5.47 -5.93
CA TYR A 55 2.42 -5.58 -4.48
C TYR A 55 1.22 -4.94 -3.81
N PHE A 56 0.79 -5.53 -2.71
CA PHE A 56 -0.33 -5.04 -1.91
C PHE A 56 0.04 -5.02 -0.42
N VAL A 57 -0.37 -3.97 0.28
CA VAL A 57 -0.39 -3.90 1.73
C VAL A 57 -1.78 -3.52 2.20
N THR A 58 -2.14 -3.91 3.43
CA THR A 58 -3.43 -3.56 4.02
C THR A 58 -3.50 -2.10 4.41
N GLY A 59 -4.67 -1.47 4.19
CA GLY A 59 -5.08 -0.25 4.89
C GLY A 59 -6.02 -0.56 6.05
N ASN A 60 -6.64 0.46 6.61
CA ASN A 60 -7.53 0.27 7.76
C ASN A 60 -8.91 -0.29 7.37
N HIS A 61 -9.37 -0.08 6.13
CA HIS A 61 -10.67 -0.60 5.66
C HIS A 61 -10.69 -2.11 5.54
N GLU A 62 -9.58 -2.76 5.22
CA GLU A 62 -9.46 -4.22 5.20
C GLU A 62 -9.73 -4.86 6.58
N TYR A 63 -9.70 -4.07 7.67
CA TYR A 63 -9.98 -4.53 9.04
C TYR A 63 -11.39 -4.18 9.56
N TYR A 64 -12.23 -3.50 8.77
CA TYR A 64 -13.51 -3.00 9.28
C TYR A 64 -14.67 -3.95 9.02
N THR A 65 -14.73 -4.58 7.86
CA THR A 65 -15.92 -5.28 7.38
C THR A 65 -15.73 -6.77 7.15
N ASP A 66 -14.49 -7.22 7.05
CA ASP A 66 -14.11 -8.63 6.90
C ASP A 66 -12.86 -8.91 7.73
N THR A 67 -12.36 -10.15 7.70
CA THR A 67 -11.05 -10.41 8.26
C THR A 67 -9.97 -10.00 7.25
N PRO A 68 -8.89 -9.35 7.70
CA PRO A 68 -7.81 -8.96 6.79
C PRO A 68 -7.20 -10.15 6.06
N GLU A 69 -7.21 -11.35 6.65
CA GLU A 69 -6.72 -12.59 6.04
C GLU A 69 -7.53 -12.95 4.77
N ASN A 70 -8.85 -12.77 4.79
CA ASN A 70 -9.68 -13.01 3.62
C ASN A 70 -9.31 -12.07 2.47
N TRP A 71 -9.07 -10.79 2.78
CA TRP A 71 -8.62 -9.82 1.80
C TRP A 71 -7.22 -10.13 1.28
N LEU A 72 -6.28 -10.46 2.16
CA LEU A 72 -4.92 -10.85 1.76
C LEU A 72 -4.93 -12.07 0.83
N ALA A 73 -5.73 -13.09 1.17
CA ALA A 73 -5.89 -14.27 0.32
C ALA A 73 -6.51 -13.91 -1.04
N HIS A 74 -7.52 -13.03 -1.06
CA HIS A 74 -8.15 -12.60 -2.30
C HIS A 74 -7.17 -11.83 -3.20
N TRP A 75 -6.39 -10.88 -2.65
CA TRP A 75 -5.37 -10.16 -3.40
C TRP A 75 -4.30 -11.10 -3.96
N ALA A 76 -3.88 -12.10 -3.19
CA ALA A 76 -2.97 -13.13 -3.68
C ALA A 76 -3.57 -13.92 -4.86
N GLN A 77 -4.86 -14.26 -4.83
CA GLN A 77 -5.58 -14.91 -5.94
C GLN A 77 -5.65 -14.02 -7.18
N LEU A 78 -5.75 -12.69 -7.04
CA LEU A 78 -5.67 -11.73 -8.14
C LEU A 78 -4.24 -11.56 -8.68
N GLY A 79 -3.25 -12.23 -8.09
CA GLY A 79 -1.86 -12.23 -8.53
C GLY A 79 -0.97 -11.17 -7.89
N PHE A 80 -1.42 -10.52 -6.81
CA PHE A 80 -0.61 -9.59 -6.05
C PHE A 80 0.24 -10.32 -5.00
N THR A 81 1.48 -9.86 -4.82
CA THR A 81 2.28 -10.23 -3.66
C THR A 81 1.83 -9.39 -2.46
N THR A 82 1.21 -10.04 -1.47
CA THR A 82 0.78 -9.38 -0.24
C THR A 82 1.95 -9.32 0.74
N LEU A 83 2.33 -8.11 1.15
CA LEU A 83 3.45 -7.90 2.07
C LEU A 83 2.92 -7.58 3.48
N GLN A 84 3.25 -8.46 4.43
CA GLN A 84 2.78 -8.42 5.81
C GLN A 84 3.99 -8.38 6.76
N ASN A 85 4.58 -7.20 6.97
CA ASN A 85 5.89 -7.04 7.62
C ASN A 85 6.97 -7.90 6.94
N GLN A 86 7.00 -7.86 5.62
CA GLN A 86 7.88 -8.68 4.77
C GLN A 86 8.47 -7.82 3.65
N HIS A 87 9.53 -8.33 3.02
CA HIS A 87 10.09 -7.72 1.83
C HIS A 87 10.39 -8.75 0.75
N GLN A 88 10.55 -8.24 -0.47
CA GLN A 88 11.16 -8.94 -1.60
C GLN A 88 12.35 -8.15 -2.12
N VAL A 89 13.37 -8.86 -2.57
CA VAL A 89 14.54 -8.28 -3.23
C VAL A 89 14.42 -8.53 -4.72
N LEU A 90 14.33 -7.46 -5.49
CA LEU A 90 14.30 -7.51 -6.94
C LEU A 90 15.70 -7.24 -7.50
N SER A 91 16.04 -7.87 -8.62
CA SER A 91 17.23 -7.52 -9.39
C SER A 91 16.82 -6.69 -10.60
N ILE A 92 17.14 -5.41 -10.57
CA ILE A 92 16.84 -4.48 -11.66
C ILE A 92 18.15 -4.13 -12.37
N ASN A 93 18.33 -4.66 -13.57
CA ASN A 93 19.57 -4.49 -14.34
C ASN A 93 20.84 -4.86 -13.55
N GLY A 94 20.75 -5.90 -12.71
CA GLY A 94 21.85 -6.36 -11.86
C GLY A 94 21.99 -5.63 -10.52
N ALA A 95 21.23 -4.58 -10.27
CA ALA A 95 21.22 -3.87 -8.99
C ALA A 95 20.05 -4.35 -8.09
N PRO A 96 20.26 -4.55 -6.78
CA PRO A 96 19.20 -4.93 -5.87
C PRO A 96 18.28 -3.74 -5.55
N LEU A 97 16.96 -4.02 -5.53
CA LEU A 97 15.92 -3.11 -5.06
C LEU A 97 15.07 -3.87 -4.04
N VAL A 98 14.93 -3.34 -2.83
CA VAL A 98 14.07 -3.91 -1.79
C VAL A 98 12.69 -3.28 -1.88
N ILE A 99 11.65 -4.11 -2.04
CA ILE A 99 10.26 -3.72 -1.88
C ILE A 99 9.77 -4.33 -0.58
N ALA A 100 9.53 -3.50 0.41
CA ALA A 100 9.01 -3.91 1.71
C ALA A 100 7.56 -3.45 1.89
N GLY A 101 6.81 -4.15 2.72
CA GLY A 101 5.45 -3.76 3.06
C GLY A 101 5.11 -4.14 4.49
N VAL A 102 4.28 -3.33 5.10
CA VAL A 102 3.83 -3.48 6.48
C VAL A 102 2.31 -3.56 6.57
N HIS A 103 1.81 -4.07 7.68
CA HIS A 103 0.40 -3.94 8.06
C HIS A 103 0.02 -2.48 8.27
N ASP A 104 -1.29 -2.19 8.27
CA ASP A 104 -1.75 -0.84 8.61
C ASP A 104 -1.24 -0.37 9.97
N TYR A 105 -0.98 0.92 10.09
CA TYR A 105 -0.38 1.55 11.29
C TYR A 105 -1.16 1.28 12.59
N HIS A 106 -2.48 1.19 12.48
CA HIS A 106 -3.37 0.96 13.63
C HIS A 106 -3.86 -0.48 13.77
N SER A 107 -3.50 -1.38 12.88
CA SER A 107 -3.98 -2.76 12.83
C SER A 107 -3.73 -3.55 14.12
N GLY A 108 -2.59 -3.37 14.75
CA GLY A 108 -2.24 -4.04 16.00
C GLY A 108 -3.20 -3.77 17.17
N LYS A 109 -3.97 -2.68 17.12
CA LYS A 109 -5.03 -2.39 18.11
C LYS A 109 -6.24 -3.32 17.98
N ARG A 110 -6.46 -3.86 16.78
CA ARG A 110 -7.59 -4.75 16.46
C ARG A 110 -7.15 -6.20 16.32
N HIS A 111 -5.95 -6.43 15.79
CA HIS A 111 -5.35 -7.74 15.55
C HIS A 111 -3.93 -7.75 16.06
N ALA A 112 -3.70 -8.35 17.23
CA ALA A 112 -2.40 -8.35 17.90
C ALA A 112 -1.26 -8.97 17.04
N ALA A 113 -1.60 -9.89 16.13
CA ALA A 113 -0.63 -10.47 15.19
C ALA A 113 -0.23 -9.53 14.04
N HIS A 114 -1.01 -8.47 13.79
CA HIS A 114 -0.81 -7.55 12.67
C HIS A 114 -0.22 -6.20 13.09
N VAL A 115 0.69 -6.22 14.04
CA VAL A 115 1.40 -4.99 14.45
C VAL A 115 2.25 -4.48 13.27
N CYS A 116 2.07 -3.20 12.92
CA CYS A 116 2.89 -2.54 11.92
C CYS A 116 4.36 -2.47 12.38
N SER A 117 5.27 -3.10 11.65
CA SER A 117 6.69 -3.16 12.02
C SER A 117 7.62 -3.10 10.81
N PRO A 118 8.14 -1.91 10.46
CA PRO A 118 9.19 -1.77 9.46
C PRO A 118 10.46 -2.58 9.81
N GLN A 119 10.78 -2.74 11.10
CA GLN A 119 11.92 -3.54 11.56
C GLN A 119 11.77 -5.02 11.20
N LEU A 120 10.55 -5.57 11.34
CA LEU A 120 10.28 -6.94 10.90
C LEU A 120 10.29 -7.04 9.38
N ALA A 121 9.66 -6.07 8.70
CA ALA A 121 9.60 -6.06 7.24
C ALA A 121 10.98 -6.05 6.60
N LEU A 122 11.95 -5.37 7.19
CA LEU A 122 13.30 -5.19 6.68
C LEU A 122 14.35 -6.07 7.36
N ARG A 123 13.91 -7.02 8.22
CA ARG A 123 14.84 -7.98 8.82
C ARG A 123 15.57 -8.76 7.73
N ASP A 124 16.89 -8.83 7.82
CA ASP A 124 17.77 -9.52 6.89
C ASP A 124 17.72 -8.98 5.43
N ALA A 125 17.13 -7.80 5.22
CA ALA A 125 17.18 -7.14 3.93
C ALA A 125 18.61 -6.68 3.61
N PRO A 126 19.06 -6.80 2.33
CA PRO A 126 20.38 -6.31 1.93
C PRO A 126 20.45 -4.78 2.04
N ASP A 127 21.67 -4.25 2.19
CA ASP A 127 21.89 -2.80 2.09
C ASP A 127 21.73 -2.32 0.64
N ALA A 128 20.51 -2.00 0.28
CA ALA A 128 20.10 -1.60 -1.08
C ALA A 128 19.04 -0.50 -1.02
N THR A 129 18.75 0.10 -2.16
CA THR A 129 17.62 1.03 -2.28
C THR A 129 16.34 0.34 -1.82
N THR A 130 15.62 0.97 -0.88
CA THR A 130 14.45 0.39 -0.21
C THR A 130 13.22 1.25 -0.42
N ILE A 131 12.18 0.64 -0.99
CA ILE A 131 10.83 1.21 -1.08
C ILE A 131 9.94 0.50 -0.06
N LEU A 132 9.34 1.27 0.85
CA LEU A 132 8.40 0.78 1.86
C LEU A 132 6.97 1.11 1.44
N LEU A 133 6.12 0.11 1.32
CA LEU A 133 4.69 0.26 1.15
C LEU A 133 4.03 0.28 2.53
N ALA A 134 3.34 1.36 2.84
CA ALA A 134 2.65 1.54 4.12
C ALA A 134 1.42 2.42 3.91
N HIS A 135 0.24 1.92 4.25
CA HIS A 135 -0.99 2.68 4.04
C HIS A 135 -0.96 4.04 4.73
N HIS A 136 -0.66 4.06 6.02
CA HIS A 136 -0.63 5.29 6.81
C HIS A 136 0.72 6.00 6.69
N PRO A 137 0.77 7.30 6.33
CA PRO A 137 2.04 8.02 6.13
C PRO A 137 2.85 8.17 7.42
N ASP A 138 2.22 8.18 8.60
CA ASP A 138 2.91 8.25 9.89
C ASP A 138 3.72 6.98 10.22
N THR A 139 3.59 5.92 9.42
CA THR A 139 4.52 4.78 9.47
C THR A 139 5.98 5.21 9.34
N ALA A 140 6.24 6.34 8.68
CA ALA A 140 7.56 6.94 8.60
C ALA A 140 8.22 7.15 9.99
N TYR A 141 7.43 7.47 11.02
CA TYR A 141 7.94 7.65 12.38
C TYR A 141 8.42 6.34 13.03
N LEU A 142 8.06 5.19 12.47
CA LEU A 142 8.51 3.88 12.92
C LEU A 142 9.78 3.38 12.21
N THR A 143 10.34 4.17 11.27
CA THR A 143 11.49 3.74 10.44
C THR A 143 12.84 4.22 10.97
N ASP A 144 12.91 4.68 12.20
CA ASP A 144 14.10 5.35 12.74
C ASP A 144 15.36 4.48 12.73
N ASP A 145 15.20 3.17 12.93
CA ASP A 145 16.28 2.19 13.05
C ASP A 145 16.47 1.33 11.78
N VAL A 146 15.78 1.68 10.69
CA VAL A 146 15.87 0.95 9.41
C VAL A 146 16.02 1.91 8.23
N ARG A 147 16.68 1.42 7.18
CA ARG A 147 16.84 2.22 5.96
C ARG A 147 15.56 2.16 5.12
N VAL A 148 14.97 3.32 4.86
CA VAL A 148 13.88 3.51 3.91
C VAL A 148 14.22 4.73 3.05
N ASP A 149 14.42 4.51 1.76
CA ASP A 149 14.73 5.59 0.80
C ASP A 149 13.46 6.26 0.29
N LEU A 150 12.37 5.49 0.13
CA LEU A 150 11.06 5.98 -0.28
C LEU A 150 9.95 5.20 0.43
N GLN A 151 9.04 5.88 1.10
CA GLN A 151 7.76 5.32 1.56
C GLN A 151 6.65 5.76 0.62
N LEU A 152 5.80 4.80 0.20
CA LEU A 152 4.57 5.05 -0.57
C LEU A 152 3.37 4.84 0.35
N SER A 153 2.50 5.84 0.43
CA SER A 153 1.34 5.87 1.33
C SER A 153 0.09 6.44 0.68
N GLY A 154 -1.06 6.16 1.28
CA GLY A 154 -2.37 6.70 0.96
C GLY A 154 -3.02 7.34 2.19
N HIS A 155 -4.20 6.87 2.56
CA HIS A 155 -4.95 7.18 3.79
C HIS A 155 -5.52 8.60 3.92
N THR A 156 -4.76 9.65 3.63
CA THR A 156 -5.13 11.04 3.96
C THR A 156 -6.18 11.66 3.03
N HIS A 157 -6.43 11.02 1.89
CA HIS A 157 -7.32 11.52 0.82
C HIS A 157 -7.01 12.96 0.36
N GLY A 158 -5.79 13.43 0.61
CA GLY A 158 -5.38 14.79 0.24
C GLY A 158 -6.19 15.92 0.90
N GLY A 159 -6.98 15.61 1.95
CA GLY A 159 -7.91 16.56 2.55
C GLY A 159 -9.11 16.85 1.64
N GLN A 160 -9.75 15.84 1.10
CA GLN A 160 -10.79 15.86 0.05
C GLN A 160 -11.98 16.82 0.32
N TYR A 161 -12.20 17.25 1.56
CA TYR A 161 -13.31 18.13 1.92
C TYR A 161 -12.82 19.49 2.40
N PHE A 162 -13.13 20.55 1.64
CA PHE A 162 -12.96 21.92 2.10
C PHE A 162 -13.99 22.24 3.20
N PRO A 163 -13.62 22.85 4.35
CA PRO A 163 -12.30 23.42 4.71
C PRO A 163 -11.34 22.44 5.37
N GLY A 164 -11.66 21.15 5.42
CA GLY A 164 -10.83 20.10 6.03
C GLY A 164 -9.39 20.05 5.46
N THR A 165 -9.22 20.41 4.19
CA THR A 165 -7.91 20.52 3.52
C THR A 165 -6.92 21.40 4.27
N LEU A 166 -7.41 22.48 4.89
CA LEU A 166 -6.57 23.41 5.67
C LEU A 166 -6.22 22.81 7.04
N LEU A 167 -7.18 22.11 7.67
CA LEU A 167 -6.99 21.50 8.99
C LEU A 167 -6.07 20.27 8.91
N VAL A 168 -6.21 19.43 7.88
CA VAL A 168 -5.38 18.24 7.69
C VAL A 168 -3.90 18.61 7.48
N ARG A 169 -3.61 19.72 6.78
CA ARG A 169 -2.25 20.26 6.64
C ARG A 169 -1.60 20.69 7.97
N TRP A 170 -2.41 21.04 8.95
CA TRP A 170 -1.93 21.44 10.28
C TRP A 170 -1.71 20.23 11.20
N VAL A 171 -2.46 19.15 10.99
CA VAL A 171 -2.45 17.98 11.86
C VAL A 171 -1.48 16.91 11.35
N HIS A 172 -1.35 16.73 10.04
CA HIS A 172 -0.50 15.70 9.44
C HIS A 172 0.69 16.34 8.71
N LYS A 173 1.89 15.95 9.13
CA LYS A 173 3.15 16.37 8.49
C LYS A 173 3.23 15.87 7.03
N PHE A 174 2.65 14.69 6.76
CA PHE A 174 2.60 14.07 5.44
C PHE A 174 1.15 14.04 4.98
N ASN A 175 0.75 14.94 4.10
CA ASN A 175 -0.64 15.05 3.66
C ASN A 175 -0.86 14.56 2.22
N ILE A 176 -0.17 15.15 1.25
CA ILE A 176 -0.24 14.80 -0.16
C ILE A 176 1.08 15.14 -0.85
N GLY A 177 1.47 14.32 -1.85
CA GLY A 177 2.68 14.52 -2.63
C GLY A 177 3.95 14.09 -1.91
N LEU A 178 5.08 14.56 -2.36
CA LEU A 178 6.41 14.16 -1.90
C LEU A 178 6.91 15.06 -0.76
N SER A 179 7.24 14.44 0.36
CA SER A 179 7.79 15.10 1.54
C SER A 179 9.08 14.45 1.99
N ARG A 180 10.06 15.26 2.43
CA ARG A 180 11.31 14.73 2.99
C ARG A 180 11.12 14.31 4.44
N TYR A 181 11.60 13.11 4.77
CA TYR A 181 11.69 12.64 6.14
C TYR A 181 13.05 11.97 6.37
N ARG A 182 13.86 12.53 7.28
CA ARG A 182 15.23 12.07 7.56
C ARG A 182 16.07 11.92 6.27
N ASN A 183 16.59 10.73 6.00
CA ASN A 183 17.41 10.44 4.83
C ASN A 183 16.60 9.94 3.62
N GLY A 184 15.29 9.77 3.77
CA GLY A 184 14.38 9.27 2.73
C GLY A 184 13.26 10.25 2.38
N TRP A 185 12.28 9.73 1.68
CA TRP A 185 11.11 10.44 1.20
C TRP A 185 9.83 9.69 1.55
N VAL A 186 8.76 10.44 1.79
CA VAL A 186 7.40 9.92 1.92
C VAL A 186 6.55 10.53 0.82
N TYR A 187 5.97 9.69 -0.02
CA TYR A 187 5.00 10.08 -1.04
C TYR A 187 3.61 9.61 -0.62
N VAL A 188 2.68 10.56 -0.62
CA VAL A 188 1.27 10.32 -0.28
C VAL A 188 0.42 10.66 -1.51
N ASN A 189 -0.35 9.68 -2.00
CA ASN A 189 -1.28 9.82 -3.13
C ASN A 189 -2.71 10.14 -2.71
#